data_348d6cb1cf7f4ade3237e9f9470fe4dc
#
_entry.id   348d6cb1cf7f4ade3237e9f9470fe4dc
#
_cell.length_a   1.000
_cell.length_b   1.000
_cell.length_c   1.000
_cell.angle_alpha   90.00
_cell.angle_beta   90.00
_cell.angle_gamma   90.00
#
_symmetry.space_group_name_H-M   'P 1'
#
loop_
_entity.id
_entity.type
_entity.pdbx_description
1 polymer ?
#
loop_
_entity_poly.entity_id
_entity_poly.type
_entity_poly.pdbx_seq_one_letter_code
_entity_poly.pdbx_strand_id
1 'polypeptide(L)'
;FLHWWWTAPMLSMGEQMEQLRTEELHMRMLAQQRPAIEQRLAAVRNSEAANPGFLPEANAELASAGLVQRMESQLDAISPGHASCNISQRTPVASIASERYQRVVVQVHMLCGMSEFNALLHAFEGGRPQLFVNNLSIISRRGFVSDTGAPDVSAPLDISFDLYGYLRPGIGGGGNAKQD
;
A
#
# COMPACT_ATOMS: atom_id res chain seq x y z
N PHE A 1 -19.67 -11.79 -69.98
CA PHE A 1 -19.14 -12.87 -69.13
C PHE A 1 -17.61 -12.79 -68.90
N LEU A 2 -16.80 -12.39 -69.93
CA LEU A 2 -15.35 -12.22 -69.84
C LEU A 2 -14.88 -11.10 -68.91
N HIS A 3 -15.71 -10.03 -68.82
CA HIS A 3 -15.36 -8.87 -68.00
C HIS A 3 -15.39 -9.18 -66.48
N TRP A 4 -16.28 -10.05 -65.97
CA TRP A 4 -16.38 -10.39 -64.57
C TRP A 4 -15.22 -11.28 -64.10
N TRP A 5 -14.76 -12.16 -64.95
CA TRP A 5 -13.62 -13.07 -64.59
C TRP A 5 -12.30 -12.31 -64.41
N TRP A 6 -12.11 -11.18 -65.10
CA TRP A 6 -10.87 -10.42 -65.05
C TRP A 6 -10.89 -9.27 -64.03
N THR A 7 -12.02 -8.64 -63.75
CA THR A 7 -12.15 -7.53 -62.84
C THR A 7 -12.32 -7.96 -61.38
N ALA A 8 -12.94 -9.09 -61.09
CA ALA A 8 -13.15 -9.60 -59.75
C ALA A 8 -11.85 -9.85 -58.97
N PRO A 9 -10.81 -10.55 -59.55
CA PRO A 9 -9.57 -10.75 -58.82
C PRO A 9 -8.73 -9.46 -58.62
N MET A 10 -8.89 -8.48 -59.52
CA MET A 10 -8.17 -7.18 -59.36
C MET A 10 -8.75 -6.36 -58.20
N LEU A 11 -10.04 -6.36 -58.01
CA LEU A 11 -10.70 -5.69 -56.88
C LEU A 11 -10.36 -6.32 -55.55
N SER A 12 -10.33 -7.65 -55.48
CA SER A 12 -9.94 -8.35 -54.23
C SER A 12 -8.48 -8.13 -53.83
N MET A 13 -7.56 -8.01 -54.81
CA MET A 13 -6.16 -7.63 -54.54
C MET A 13 -6.06 -6.20 -54.03
N GLY A 14 -6.87 -5.27 -54.52
CA GLY A 14 -6.92 -3.88 -54.03
C GLY A 14 -7.33 -3.79 -52.56
N GLU A 15 -8.40 -4.51 -52.22
CA GLU A 15 -8.89 -4.56 -50.82
C GLU A 15 -7.87 -5.20 -49.87
N GLN A 16 -7.20 -6.28 -50.30
CA GLN A 16 -6.13 -6.90 -49.49
C GLN A 16 -4.94 -5.97 -49.29
N MET A 17 -4.56 -5.18 -50.31
CA MET A 17 -3.47 -4.22 -50.19
C MET A 17 -3.83 -3.07 -49.24
N GLU A 18 -5.06 -2.60 -49.23
CA GLU A 18 -5.51 -1.57 -48.28
C GLU A 18 -5.58 -2.11 -46.83
N GLN A 19 -6.03 -3.33 -46.65
CA GLN A 19 -6.01 -3.99 -45.33
C GLN A 19 -4.59 -4.11 -44.79
N LEU A 20 -3.66 -4.60 -45.59
CA LEU A 20 -2.25 -4.73 -45.19
C LEU A 20 -1.61 -3.35 -44.89
N ARG A 21 -1.95 -2.31 -45.65
CA ARG A 21 -1.47 -0.94 -45.35
C ARG A 21 -2.01 -0.38 -44.05
N THR A 22 -3.29 -0.60 -43.76
CA THR A 22 -3.89 -0.13 -42.50
C THR A 22 -3.30 -0.87 -41.30
N GLU A 23 -3.04 -2.18 -41.44
CA GLU A 23 -2.40 -2.99 -40.43
C GLU A 23 -0.93 -2.56 -40.19
N GLU A 24 -0.19 -2.30 -41.26
CA GLU A 24 1.17 -1.77 -41.18
C GLU A 24 1.22 -0.40 -40.49
N LEU A 25 0.31 0.51 -40.82
CA LEU A 25 0.24 1.81 -40.17
C LEU A 25 -0.11 1.70 -38.68
N HIS A 26 -1.02 0.78 -38.34
CA HIS A 26 -1.36 0.50 -36.94
C HIS A 26 -0.16 -0.03 -36.15
N MET A 27 0.58 -0.99 -36.70
CA MET A 27 1.78 -1.53 -36.10
C MET A 27 2.89 -0.47 -35.98
N ARG A 28 3.06 0.41 -36.95
CA ARG A 28 4.00 1.52 -36.88
C ARG A 28 3.63 2.52 -35.77
N MET A 29 2.36 2.86 -35.61
CA MET A 29 1.90 3.74 -34.52
C MET A 29 2.15 3.11 -33.15
N LEU A 30 1.87 1.82 -32.99
CA LEU A 30 2.16 1.10 -31.73
C LEU A 30 3.68 1.09 -31.45
N ALA A 31 4.50 0.82 -32.47
CA ALA A 31 5.96 0.85 -32.32
C ALA A 31 6.49 2.24 -31.91
N GLN A 32 5.91 3.32 -32.44
CA GLN A 32 6.28 4.70 -32.07
C GLN A 32 5.90 5.05 -30.62
N GLN A 33 4.85 4.46 -30.07
CA GLN A 33 4.43 4.69 -28.68
C GLN A 33 5.31 3.96 -27.67
N ARG A 34 6.01 2.90 -28.09
CA ARG A 34 6.84 2.08 -27.22
C ARG A 34 7.89 2.87 -26.40
N PRO A 35 8.71 3.74 -26.99
CA PRO A 35 9.70 4.49 -26.22
C PRO A 35 9.08 5.45 -25.22
N ALA A 36 7.93 6.05 -25.51
CA ALA A 36 7.25 6.92 -24.58
C ALA A 36 6.68 6.15 -23.39
N ILE A 37 6.17 4.93 -23.61
CA ILE A 37 5.71 4.03 -22.55
C ILE A 37 6.87 3.57 -21.69
N GLU A 38 7.99 3.19 -22.28
CA GLU A 38 9.20 2.77 -21.57
C GLU A 38 9.78 3.90 -20.70
N GLN A 39 9.80 5.14 -21.20
CA GLN A 39 10.20 6.31 -20.41
C GLN A 39 9.27 6.57 -19.23
N ARG A 40 7.94 6.50 -19.43
CA ARG A 40 6.97 6.63 -18.34
C ARG A 40 7.12 5.54 -17.31
N LEU A 41 7.35 4.31 -17.75
CA LEU A 41 7.55 3.16 -16.87
C LEU A 41 8.84 3.28 -16.05
N ALA A 42 9.91 3.80 -16.64
CA ALA A 42 11.15 4.13 -15.93
C ALA A 42 10.93 5.26 -14.90
N ALA A 43 10.20 6.30 -15.27
CA ALA A 43 9.87 7.40 -14.35
C ALA A 43 9.03 6.93 -13.16
N VAL A 44 8.01 6.08 -13.39
CA VAL A 44 7.19 5.49 -12.33
C VAL A 44 8.04 4.60 -11.41
N ARG A 45 8.88 3.73 -11.97
CA ARG A 45 9.79 2.87 -11.18
C ARG A 45 10.73 3.70 -10.30
N ASN A 46 11.27 4.79 -10.83
CA ASN A 46 12.13 5.68 -10.06
C ASN A 46 11.36 6.41 -8.95
N SER A 47 10.12 6.83 -9.20
CA SER A 47 9.27 7.45 -8.18
C SER A 47 8.83 6.46 -7.10
N GLU A 48 8.55 5.21 -7.46
CA GLU A 48 8.26 4.13 -6.51
C GLU A 48 9.47 3.76 -5.65
N ALA A 49 10.67 3.79 -6.22
CA ALA A 49 11.91 3.56 -5.46
C ALA A 49 12.19 4.71 -4.48
N ALA A 50 11.84 5.95 -4.85
CA ALA A 50 11.99 7.13 -3.99
C ALA A 50 10.92 7.22 -2.90
N ASN A 51 9.69 6.72 -3.15
CA ASN A 51 8.56 6.73 -2.24
C ASN A 51 7.89 5.35 -2.19
N PRO A 52 8.43 4.38 -1.44
CA PRO A 52 7.79 3.08 -1.30
C PRO A 52 6.50 3.23 -0.49
N GLY A 53 5.37 3.32 -1.19
CA GLY A 53 4.03 3.26 -0.56
C GLY A 53 3.67 1.85 -0.07
N PHE A 54 4.43 0.85 -0.51
CA PHE A 54 4.25 -0.54 -0.15
C PHE A 54 5.31 -1.02 0.83
N LEU A 55 4.94 -2.02 1.63
CA LEU A 55 5.87 -2.72 2.50
C LEU A 55 6.92 -3.45 1.66
N PRO A 56 8.23 -3.38 2.02
CA PRO A 56 9.30 -4.01 1.26
C PRO A 56 9.39 -5.53 1.45
N GLU A 57 8.70 -6.06 2.45
CA GLU A 57 8.76 -7.46 2.84
C GLU A 57 8.10 -8.37 1.77
N ALA A 58 8.61 -9.61 1.66
CA ALA A 58 8.19 -10.55 0.62
C ALA A 58 6.87 -11.27 0.93
N ASN A 59 6.49 -11.38 2.21
CA ASN A 59 5.27 -12.08 2.62
C ASN A 59 4.63 -11.42 3.85
N ALA A 60 3.38 -11.81 4.16
CA ALA A 60 2.60 -11.22 5.24
C ALA A 60 3.19 -11.45 6.64
N GLU A 61 3.84 -12.59 6.87
CA GLU A 61 4.45 -12.91 8.16
C GLU A 61 5.65 -12.01 8.45
N LEU A 62 6.56 -11.88 7.47
CA LEU A 62 7.69 -10.96 7.57
C LEU A 62 7.23 -9.51 7.67
N ALA A 63 6.18 -9.14 6.93
CA ALA A 63 5.63 -7.80 6.96
C ALA A 63 5.00 -7.47 8.33
N SER A 64 4.29 -8.41 8.96
CA SER A 64 3.74 -8.19 10.29
C SER A 64 4.84 -8.00 11.35
N ALA A 65 5.90 -8.81 11.28
CA ALA A 65 7.07 -8.63 12.14
C ALA A 65 7.78 -7.29 11.87
N GLY A 66 7.92 -6.90 10.60
CA GLY A 66 8.48 -5.62 10.20
C GLY A 66 7.65 -4.43 10.68
N LEU A 67 6.31 -4.50 10.65
CA LEU A 67 5.42 -3.49 11.21
C LEU A 67 5.63 -3.30 12.71
N VAL A 68 5.70 -4.42 13.45
CA VAL A 68 5.97 -4.38 14.91
C VAL A 68 7.31 -3.75 15.19
N GLN A 69 8.37 -4.15 14.49
CA GLN A 69 9.70 -3.59 14.70
C GLN A 69 9.78 -2.09 14.39
N ARG A 70 9.11 -1.64 13.30
CA ARG A 70 9.05 -0.21 12.97
C ARG A 70 8.28 0.58 14.02
N MET A 71 7.16 0.05 14.50
CA MET A 71 6.40 0.68 15.58
C MET A 71 7.25 0.83 16.84
N GLU A 72 7.95 -0.23 17.25
CA GLU A 72 8.86 -0.19 18.41
C GLU A 72 9.97 0.84 18.23
N SER A 73 10.61 0.87 17.06
CA SER A 73 11.68 1.83 16.79
C SER A 73 11.21 3.29 16.80
N GLN A 74 9.99 3.56 16.33
CA GLN A 74 9.39 4.90 16.41
C GLN A 74 9.02 5.26 17.84
N LEU A 75 8.51 4.30 18.60
CA LEU A 75 8.18 4.51 19.99
C LEU A 75 9.42 4.80 20.84
N ASP A 76 10.51 4.09 20.63
CA ASP A 76 11.79 4.33 21.29
C ASP A 76 12.36 5.72 20.97
N ALA A 77 12.16 6.21 19.76
CA ALA A 77 12.57 7.55 19.36
C ALA A 77 11.76 8.66 20.04
N ILE A 78 10.45 8.42 20.29
CA ILE A 78 9.53 9.39 20.87
C ILE A 78 9.57 9.34 22.41
N SER A 79 9.64 8.14 22.99
CA SER A 79 9.63 7.88 24.42
C SER A 79 10.78 6.95 24.79
N PRO A 80 12.01 7.47 24.93
CA PRO A 80 13.16 6.65 25.28
C PRO A 80 12.94 5.93 26.62
N GLY A 81 13.16 4.61 26.61
CA GLY A 81 12.95 3.78 27.79
C GLY A 81 11.48 3.52 28.14
N HIS A 82 10.55 3.79 27.23
CA HIS A 82 9.10 3.56 27.41
C HIS A 82 8.46 4.24 28.62
N ALA A 83 9.04 5.36 29.08
CA ALA A 83 8.63 6.05 30.30
C ALA A 83 7.20 6.58 30.23
N SER A 84 6.77 7.10 29.08
CA SER A 84 5.45 7.69 28.85
C SER A 84 4.54 6.87 27.93
N CYS A 85 5.09 5.86 27.23
CA CYS A 85 4.33 4.99 26.36
C CYS A 85 4.77 3.53 26.53
N ASN A 86 3.82 2.64 26.76
CA ASN A 86 4.06 1.20 26.90
C ASN A 86 3.09 0.41 26.05
N ILE A 87 3.61 -0.51 25.22
CA ILE A 87 2.81 -1.44 24.42
C ILE A 87 2.42 -2.62 25.32
N SER A 88 1.13 -2.79 25.55
CA SER A 88 0.59 -3.89 26.36
C SER A 88 0.34 -5.16 25.53
N GLN A 89 -0.10 -4.98 24.28
CA GLN A 89 -0.41 -6.11 23.40
C GLN A 89 -0.18 -5.73 21.93
N ARG A 90 0.27 -6.72 21.16
CA ARG A 90 0.45 -6.67 19.70
C ARG A 90 0.09 -8.03 19.11
N THR A 91 -0.93 -8.04 18.28
CA THR A 91 -1.45 -9.27 17.69
C THR A 91 -1.54 -9.12 16.17
N PRO A 92 -0.75 -9.87 15.40
CA PRO A 92 -0.92 -9.95 13.96
C PRO A 92 -2.30 -10.52 13.63
N VAL A 93 -3.02 -9.86 12.75
CA VAL A 93 -4.32 -10.30 12.26
C VAL A 93 -4.16 -10.90 10.89
N ALA A 94 -4.73 -12.09 10.66
CA ALA A 94 -4.69 -12.73 9.35
C ALA A 94 -5.35 -11.82 8.29
N SER A 95 -4.62 -11.52 7.22
CA SER A 95 -5.15 -10.71 6.14
C SER A 95 -6.26 -11.47 5.40
N ILE A 96 -7.42 -10.86 5.26
CA ILE A 96 -8.49 -11.39 4.41
C ILE A 96 -8.08 -11.09 2.95
N ALA A 97 -7.81 -12.14 2.17
CA ALA A 97 -7.30 -12.07 0.81
C ALA A 97 -8.32 -11.56 -0.25
N SER A 98 -9.32 -10.77 0.14
CA SER A 98 -10.36 -10.27 -0.77
C SER A 98 -10.03 -8.92 -1.42
N GLU A 99 -8.93 -8.28 -1.06
CA GLU A 99 -8.53 -6.99 -1.59
C GLU A 99 -7.55 -7.15 -2.76
N ARG A 100 -7.54 -6.16 -3.66
CA ARG A 100 -6.62 -6.11 -4.82
C ARG A 100 -5.14 -6.18 -4.40
N TYR A 101 -4.84 -5.68 -3.20
CA TYR A 101 -3.51 -5.70 -2.59
C TYR A 101 -3.61 -6.41 -1.24
N GLN A 102 -2.63 -7.23 -0.93
CA GLN A 102 -2.58 -7.93 0.35
C GLN A 102 -2.28 -6.91 1.46
N ARG A 103 -3.27 -6.70 2.32
CA ARG A 103 -3.16 -5.84 3.50
C ARG A 103 -2.64 -6.66 4.67
N VAL A 104 -1.63 -6.16 5.35
CA VAL A 104 -1.09 -6.74 6.59
C VAL A 104 -1.51 -5.87 7.75
N VAL A 105 -2.14 -6.45 8.75
CA VAL A 105 -2.72 -5.75 9.90
C VAL A 105 -2.08 -6.26 11.19
N VAL A 106 -1.73 -5.35 12.08
CA VAL A 106 -1.32 -5.64 13.46
C VAL A 106 -2.21 -4.85 14.40
N GLN A 107 -2.95 -5.54 15.24
CA GLN A 107 -3.75 -4.94 16.29
C GLN A 107 -2.82 -4.60 17.48
N VAL A 108 -2.91 -3.35 17.92
CA VAL A 108 -2.04 -2.79 18.97
C VAL A 108 -2.89 -2.27 20.12
N HIS A 109 -2.48 -2.61 21.33
CA HIS A 109 -2.95 -1.99 22.56
C HIS A 109 -1.77 -1.36 23.30
N MET A 110 -1.91 -0.12 23.70
CA MET A 110 -0.84 0.60 24.39
C MET A 110 -1.40 1.59 25.42
N LEU A 111 -0.58 1.86 26.40
CA LEU A 111 -0.78 2.95 27.37
C LEU A 111 0.19 4.06 27.01
N CYS A 112 -0.32 5.27 26.69
CA CYS A 112 0.53 6.35 26.20
C CYS A 112 -0.03 7.72 26.59
N GLY A 113 0.83 8.73 26.71
CA GLY A 113 0.42 10.11 26.81
C GLY A 113 -0.13 10.62 25.47
N MET A 114 -1.00 11.63 25.51
CA MET A 114 -1.63 12.18 24.30
C MET A 114 -0.61 12.84 23.35
N SER A 115 0.40 13.52 23.90
CA SER A 115 1.45 14.16 23.14
C SER A 115 2.31 13.18 22.37
N GLU A 116 2.72 12.11 23.05
CA GLU A 116 3.55 11.03 22.48
C GLU A 116 2.78 10.23 21.44
N PHE A 117 1.50 9.96 21.70
CA PHE A 117 0.65 9.27 20.74
C PHE A 117 0.44 10.09 19.47
N ASN A 118 0.22 11.40 19.59
CA ASN A 118 0.12 12.29 18.43
C ASN A 118 1.42 12.32 17.61
N ALA A 119 2.58 12.37 18.28
CA ALA A 119 3.87 12.28 17.61
C ALA A 119 4.07 10.94 16.89
N LEU A 120 3.59 9.83 17.49
CA LEU A 120 3.64 8.50 16.91
C LEU A 120 2.76 8.39 15.66
N LEU A 121 1.53 8.93 15.70
CA LEU A 121 0.66 8.98 14.52
C LEU A 121 1.30 9.76 13.38
N HIS A 122 1.86 10.91 13.69
CA HIS A 122 2.55 11.73 12.67
C HIS A 122 3.75 11.00 12.07
N ALA A 123 4.49 10.22 12.88
CA ALA A 123 5.60 9.41 12.39
C ALA A 123 5.14 8.26 11.48
N PHE A 124 3.98 7.65 11.73
CA PHE A 124 3.40 6.62 10.87
C PHE A 124 2.94 7.18 9.53
N GLU A 125 2.25 8.32 9.52
CA GLU A 125 1.75 8.96 8.30
C GLU A 125 2.86 9.58 7.44
N GLY A 126 3.86 10.18 8.08
CA GLY A 126 5.01 10.78 7.41
C GLY A 126 6.15 9.81 7.09
N GLY A 127 6.09 8.59 7.63
CA GLY A 127 7.12 7.56 7.49
C GLY A 127 7.19 6.91 6.11
N ARG A 128 8.27 6.16 5.90
CA ARG A 128 8.46 5.32 4.69
C ARG A 128 8.82 3.90 5.11
N PRO A 129 8.04 2.89 4.73
CA PRO A 129 6.77 2.92 3.97
C PRO A 129 5.65 3.62 4.73
N GLN A 130 4.63 4.08 3.99
CA GLN A 130 3.47 4.73 4.58
C GLN A 130 2.63 3.69 5.32
N LEU A 131 2.32 3.99 6.58
CA LEU A 131 1.50 3.16 7.45
C LEU A 131 0.17 3.86 7.73
N PHE A 132 -0.86 3.07 7.93
CA PHE A 132 -2.21 3.55 8.15
C PHE A 132 -2.74 3.03 9.48
N VAL A 133 -3.56 3.84 10.13
CA VAL A 133 -4.23 3.48 11.37
C VAL A 133 -5.73 3.41 11.15
N ASN A 134 -6.36 2.34 11.64
CA ASN A 134 -7.80 2.15 11.61
C ASN A 134 -8.32 1.70 12.99
N ASN A 135 -9.63 1.74 13.18
CA ASN A 135 -10.30 1.30 14.41
C ASN A 135 -9.70 1.92 15.69
N LEU A 136 -9.30 3.18 15.61
CA LEU A 136 -8.72 3.89 16.76
C LEU A 136 -9.75 4.09 17.87
N SER A 137 -9.44 3.59 19.06
CA SER A 137 -10.20 3.82 20.28
C SER A 137 -9.25 4.38 21.35
N ILE A 138 -9.63 5.50 21.96
CA ILE A 138 -8.86 6.16 23.01
C ILE A 138 -9.75 6.27 24.24
N ILE A 139 -9.34 5.63 25.32
CA ILE A 139 -10.06 5.64 26.58
C ILE A 139 -9.20 6.31 27.64
N SER A 140 -9.68 7.42 28.17
CA SER A 140 -9.04 8.06 29.32
C SER A 140 -9.36 7.26 30.58
N ARG A 141 -8.35 6.66 31.17
CA ARG A 141 -8.48 6.16 32.53
C ARG A 141 -8.41 7.36 33.45
N ARG A 142 -9.56 7.82 33.95
CA ARG A 142 -9.60 8.81 35.02
C ARG A 142 -8.87 8.20 36.22
N GLY A 143 -7.62 8.56 36.40
CA GLY A 143 -6.89 8.26 37.61
C GLY A 143 -7.68 8.81 38.79
N PHE A 144 -7.54 8.17 39.95
CA PHE A 144 -8.06 8.69 41.20
C PHE A 144 -7.76 10.19 41.25
N VAL A 145 -8.80 10.98 41.54
CA VAL A 145 -8.67 12.41 41.77
C VAL A 145 -7.57 12.57 42.80
N SER A 146 -6.47 13.19 42.40
CA SER A 146 -5.46 13.57 43.40
C SER A 146 -6.14 14.47 44.39
N ASP A 147 -5.77 14.38 45.64
CA ASP A 147 -6.37 15.08 46.79
C ASP A 147 -6.44 16.63 46.62
N THR A 148 -5.84 17.14 45.54
CA THR A 148 -5.82 18.57 45.15
C THR A 148 -6.91 18.96 44.15
N GLY A 149 -7.77 18.04 43.69
CA GLY A 149 -8.95 18.35 42.83
C GLY A 149 -8.62 18.81 41.42
N ALA A 150 -7.36 18.85 41.01
CA ALA A 150 -6.97 19.19 39.66
C ALA A 150 -7.04 17.92 38.76
N PRO A 151 -7.61 17.99 37.55
CA PRO A 151 -7.54 16.86 36.63
C PRO A 151 -6.06 16.58 36.29
N ASP A 152 -5.61 15.37 36.60
CA ASP A 152 -4.27 14.94 36.21
C ASP A 152 -4.24 14.74 34.67
N VAL A 153 -3.73 15.78 34.01
CA VAL A 153 -3.64 15.83 32.52
C VAL A 153 -2.57 14.86 32.02
N SER A 154 -1.77 14.28 32.93
CA SER A 154 -0.67 13.35 32.61
C SER A 154 -1.06 11.87 32.76
N ALA A 155 -2.32 11.56 33.06
CA ALA A 155 -2.77 10.17 33.16
C ALA A 155 -2.61 9.48 31.79
N PRO A 156 -1.99 8.27 31.76
CA PRO A 156 -1.82 7.54 30.51
C PRO A 156 -3.16 7.13 29.93
N LEU A 157 -3.34 7.32 28.63
CA LEU A 157 -4.52 6.88 27.87
C LEU A 157 -4.37 5.43 27.50
N ASP A 158 -5.48 4.69 27.56
CA ASP A 158 -5.60 3.34 27.02
C ASP A 158 -6.00 3.46 25.55
N ILE A 159 -5.10 3.08 24.67
CA ILE A 159 -5.24 3.30 23.23
C ILE A 159 -5.20 1.95 22.52
N SER A 160 -6.20 1.68 21.68
CA SER A 160 -6.23 0.52 20.82
C SER A 160 -6.46 0.94 19.37
N PHE A 161 -5.73 0.33 18.46
CA PHE A 161 -5.85 0.59 17.02
C PHE A 161 -5.31 -0.56 16.18
N ASP A 162 -5.71 -0.57 14.91
CA ASP A 162 -5.19 -1.48 13.91
C ASP A 162 -4.17 -0.72 13.04
N LEU A 163 -2.90 -1.11 13.14
CA LEU A 163 -1.83 -0.60 12.28
C LEU A 163 -1.73 -1.48 11.03
N TYR A 164 -1.78 -0.89 9.83
CA TYR A 164 -1.70 -1.68 8.62
C TYR A 164 -0.87 -1.02 7.51
N GLY A 165 -0.41 -1.88 6.60
CA GLY A 165 0.25 -1.50 5.37
C GLY A 165 -0.06 -2.50 4.27
N TYR A 166 0.31 -2.18 3.04
CA TYR A 166 0.06 -3.01 1.86
C TYR A 166 1.35 -3.62 1.34
N LEU A 167 1.29 -4.90 0.98
CA LEU A 167 2.37 -5.57 0.28
C LEU A 167 2.37 -5.24 -1.21
N ARG A 168 3.55 -5.21 -1.81
CA ARG A 168 3.70 -5.01 -3.26
C ARG A 168 3.08 -6.17 -4.02
N PRO A 169 2.24 -5.93 -5.04
CA PRO A 169 1.70 -6.99 -5.85
C PRO A 169 2.81 -7.73 -6.60
N GLY A 170 2.80 -9.05 -6.57
CA GLY A 170 3.68 -9.91 -7.38
C GLY A 170 4.87 -10.55 -6.67
N ILE A 171 5.13 -10.30 -5.38
CA ILE A 171 6.25 -10.92 -4.66
C ILE A 171 5.82 -12.11 -3.77
N GLY A 172 4.54 -12.29 -3.48
CA GLY A 172 4.10 -13.33 -2.54
C GLY A 172 2.70 -13.91 -2.76
N GLY A 173 2.05 -13.56 -3.84
CA GLY A 173 0.67 -13.96 -4.09
C GLY A 173 0.53 -14.99 -5.22
N GLY A 174 0.77 -16.25 -4.96
CA GLY A 174 0.16 -17.34 -5.71
C GLY A 174 -1.35 -17.43 -5.44
N GLY A 175 -2.08 -16.35 -5.68
CA GLY A 175 -3.54 -16.32 -5.64
C GLY A 175 -4.06 -16.51 -7.06
N ASN A 176 -4.63 -17.69 -7.35
CA ASN A 176 -5.41 -17.99 -8.54
C ASN A 176 -6.35 -16.82 -8.89
N ALA A 177 -5.97 -16.02 -9.87
CA ALA A 177 -6.93 -15.26 -10.64
C ALA A 177 -7.78 -16.29 -11.40
N LYS A 178 -8.94 -16.66 -10.88
CA LYS A 178 -10.00 -17.24 -11.69
C LYS A 178 -10.34 -16.22 -12.76
N GLN A 179 -9.93 -16.52 -13.97
CA GLN A 179 -10.51 -15.95 -15.17
C GLN A 179 -11.93 -16.54 -15.28
N ASP A 180 -12.93 -15.68 -15.14
CA ASP A 180 -14.27 -15.87 -15.70
C ASP A 180 -14.41 -14.93 -16.90
#